data_3936286c2c48358151b05c49abc94ffb
#
_entry.id   3936286c2c48358151b05c49abc94ffb
#
_cell.length_a   1.000
_cell.length_b   1.000
_cell.length_c   1.000
_cell.angle_alpha   90.00
_cell.angle_beta   90.00
_cell.angle_gamma   90.00
#
_symmetry.space_group_name_H-M   'P 1'
#
loop_
_entity.id
_entity.type
_entity.pdbx_description
1 polymer ?
#
loop_
_entity_poly.entity_id
_entity_poly.type
_entity_poly.pdbx_seq_one_letter_code
_entity_poly.pdbx_strand_id
1 'polypeptide(L)'
;QIIKGIMYIAIEAAFVCFMIMKGINCLAMLPGLGSRPQQEVWNEKLGIYEYVAGDNSLLILLYGIATIFMIIAYIIVAAGAVKSSYKLELLKEKGKHINTFAEDVKSLFNENLHKLLLTLPVSGVLIFTILPLIFMISMAFTNYSKVNNHLVLFDWVGLENFKQIFDSGSMIGQSFWSVFGWTIVWAVFATFLNYILGILVALLI
;
A
#
# COMPACT_ATOMS: atom_id res chain seq x y z
N GLN A 1 22.57 -23.96 -4.34
CA GLN A 1 21.34 -23.50 -3.61
C GLN A 1 21.66 -22.72 -2.33
N ILE A 2 22.90 -22.78 -1.81
CA ILE A 2 23.32 -22.05 -0.58
C ILE A 2 23.06 -20.54 -0.73
N ILE A 3 23.40 -19.94 -1.87
CA ILE A 3 23.18 -18.50 -2.13
C ILE A 3 21.70 -18.15 -2.01
N LYS A 4 20.82 -18.98 -2.55
CA LYS A 4 19.37 -18.79 -2.45
C LYS A 4 18.86 -18.84 -1.02
N GLY A 5 19.38 -19.79 -0.22
CA GLY A 5 19.09 -19.87 1.21
C GLY A 5 19.55 -18.63 1.98
N ILE A 6 20.76 -18.15 1.71
CA ILE A 6 21.28 -16.92 2.32
C ILE A 6 20.40 -15.70 1.97
N MET A 7 19.96 -15.60 0.71
CA MET A 7 19.06 -14.50 0.30
C MET A 7 17.72 -14.54 1.05
N TYR A 8 17.11 -15.71 1.23
CA TYR A 8 15.88 -15.83 2.00
C TYR A 8 16.08 -15.46 3.48
N ILE A 9 17.17 -15.92 4.10
CA ILE A 9 17.52 -15.56 5.49
C ILE A 9 17.74 -14.04 5.60
N ALA A 10 18.41 -13.42 4.62
CA ALA A 10 18.62 -11.97 4.63
C ALA A 10 17.29 -11.19 4.52
N ILE A 11 16.37 -11.64 3.68
CA ILE A 11 15.02 -11.03 3.56
C ILE A 11 14.25 -11.20 4.89
N GLU A 12 14.30 -12.39 5.50
CA GLU A 12 13.64 -12.65 6.78
C GLU A 12 14.23 -11.78 7.89
N ALA A 13 15.55 -11.70 8.00
CA ALA A 13 16.22 -10.86 8.99
C ALA A 13 15.88 -9.37 8.79
N ALA A 14 15.86 -8.88 7.54
CA ALA A 14 15.48 -7.51 7.23
C ALA A 14 14.01 -7.23 7.60
N PHE A 15 13.09 -8.17 7.32
CA PHE A 15 11.69 -8.04 7.68
C PHE A 15 11.49 -8.03 9.20
N VAL A 16 12.14 -8.95 9.94
CA VAL A 16 12.07 -9.00 11.40
C VAL A 16 12.63 -7.71 12.01
N CYS A 17 13.77 -7.24 11.51
CA CYS A 17 14.36 -5.96 11.94
C CYS A 17 13.40 -4.78 11.71
N PHE A 18 12.80 -4.69 10.53
CA PHE A 18 11.78 -3.67 10.21
C PHE A 18 10.58 -3.76 11.16
N MET A 19 10.06 -4.96 11.41
CA MET A 19 8.92 -5.16 12.31
C MET A 19 9.23 -4.71 13.74
N ILE A 20 10.41 -5.07 14.27
CA ILE A 20 10.83 -4.68 15.63
C ILE A 20 11.05 -3.16 15.71
N MET A 21 11.70 -2.56 14.72
CA MET A 21 12.04 -1.14 14.77
C MET A 21 10.84 -0.21 14.54
N LYS A 22 9.92 -0.58 13.65
CA LYS A 22 8.83 0.31 13.20
C LYS A 22 7.49 -0.38 13.01
N GLY A 23 7.46 -1.58 12.43
CA GLY A 23 6.23 -2.23 11.99
C GLY A 23 5.23 -2.47 13.11
N ILE A 24 5.67 -3.02 14.23
CA ILE A 24 4.82 -3.29 15.41
C ILE A 24 4.19 -1.99 15.92
N ASN A 25 4.98 -0.93 16.05
CA ASN A 25 4.48 0.36 16.52
C ASN A 25 3.47 0.99 15.54
N CYS A 26 3.74 0.92 14.23
CA CYS A 26 2.81 1.41 13.20
C CYS A 26 1.47 0.67 13.25
N LEU A 27 1.49 -0.65 13.44
CA LEU A 27 0.26 -1.46 13.57
C LEU A 27 -0.47 -1.18 14.88
N ALA A 28 0.25 -1.04 15.99
CA ALA A 28 -0.34 -0.76 17.30
C ALA A 28 -1.05 0.61 17.35
N MET A 29 -0.53 1.59 16.63
CA MET A 29 -1.14 2.93 16.56
C MET A 29 -2.29 3.02 15.55
N LEU A 30 -2.40 2.10 14.59
CA LEU A 30 -3.40 2.14 13.52
C LEU A 30 -4.86 2.14 13.99
N PRO A 31 -5.27 1.36 15.03
CA PRO A 31 -6.65 1.38 15.50
C PRO A 31 -7.07 2.70 16.15
N GLY A 32 -6.14 3.41 16.79
CA GLY A 32 -6.43 4.66 17.50
C GLY A 32 -6.02 5.93 16.76
N LEU A 33 -5.35 5.80 15.61
CA LEU A 33 -4.87 6.90 14.74
C LEU A 33 -4.11 8.03 15.48
N GLY A 34 -3.64 7.75 16.70
CA GLY A 34 -2.97 8.71 17.58
C GLY A 34 -3.94 9.43 18.53
N SER A 35 -3.41 9.88 19.64
CA SER A 35 -4.20 10.53 20.70
C SER A 35 -3.54 11.77 21.29
N ARG A 36 -2.28 12.04 20.91
CA ARG A 36 -1.51 13.18 21.46
C ARG A 36 -1.62 14.38 20.54
N PRO A 37 -2.36 15.44 20.90
CA PRO A 37 -2.39 16.66 20.14
C PRO A 37 -1.04 17.38 20.20
N GLN A 38 -0.77 18.20 19.21
CA GLN A 38 0.36 19.13 19.26
C GLN A 38 0.14 20.13 20.39
N GLN A 39 1.17 20.33 21.22
CA GLN A 39 1.10 21.23 22.37
C GLN A 39 2.30 22.18 22.38
N GLU A 40 2.04 23.40 22.85
CA GLU A 40 3.10 24.36 23.18
C GLU A 40 3.51 24.11 24.64
N VAL A 41 4.76 23.75 24.85
CA VAL A 41 5.31 23.50 26.18
C VAL A 41 6.36 24.57 26.47
N TRP A 42 6.24 25.19 27.64
CA TRP A 42 7.23 26.18 28.09
C TRP A 42 8.55 25.50 28.44
N ASN A 43 9.62 25.85 27.71
CA ASN A 43 10.98 25.38 28.01
C ASN A 43 11.67 26.39 28.98
N GLU A 44 11.77 26.01 30.24
CA GLU A 44 12.37 26.86 31.28
C GLU A 44 13.85 27.19 31.02
N LYS A 45 14.57 26.30 30.30
CA LYS A 45 16.00 26.49 30.00
C LYS A 45 16.23 27.56 28.91
N LEU A 46 15.33 27.64 27.96
CA LEU A 46 15.43 28.54 26.80
C LEU A 46 14.53 29.79 26.96
N GLY A 47 13.60 29.81 27.93
CA GLY A 47 12.66 30.90 28.13
C GLY A 47 11.70 31.13 26.95
N ILE A 48 11.41 30.09 26.17
CA ILE A 48 10.52 30.14 25.02
C ILE A 48 9.49 29.00 25.07
N TYR A 49 8.37 29.18 24.34
CA TYR A 49 7.47 28.08 24.05
C TYR A 49 8.02 27.21 22.92
N GLU A 50 8.16 25.92 23.16
CA GLU A 50 8.53 24.94 22.16
C GLU A 50 7.32 24.14 21.73
N TYR A 51 7.17 23.94 20.43
CA TYR A 51 6.17 23.03 19.89
C TYR A 51 6.59 21.58 20.06
N VAL A 52 5.92 20.87 20.94
CA VAL A 52 6.04 19.42 21.02
C VAL A 52 5.17 18.82 19.94
N ALA A 53 5.78 18.12 19.00
CA ALA A 53 5.08 17.44 17.94
C ALA A 53 4.15 16.37 18.52
N GLY A 54 2.86 16.50 18.25
CA GLY A 54 1.85 15.49 18.55
C GLY A 54 1.87 14.34 17.57
N ASP A 55 0.91 13.44 17.71
CA ASP A 55 0.68 12.36 16.75
C ASP A 55 0.12 12.94 15.44
N ASN A 56 0.47 12.31 14.32
CA ASN A 56 -0.06 12.67 13.01
C ASN A 56 -0.88 11.51 12.49
N SER A 57 -2.21 11.59 12.64
CA SER A 57 -3.15 10.53 12.25
C SER A 57 -3.02 10.13 10.78
N LEU A 58 -2.70 11.09 9.90
CA LEU A 58 -2.51 10.82 8.47
C LEU A 58 -1.27 9.95 8.20
N LEU A 59 -0.15 10.25 8.86
CA LEU A 59 1.07 9.45 8.74
C LEU A 59 0.91 8.08 9.42
N ILE A 60 0.20 8.01 10.55
CA ILE A 60 -0.10 6.76 11.24
C ILE A 60 -0.92 5.84 10.32
N LEU A 61 -1.97 6.37 9.69
CA LEU A 61 -2.80 5.63 8.74
C LEU A 61 -1.97 5.17 7.54
N LEU A 62 -1.18 6.06 6.94
CA LEU A 62 -0.35 5.73 5.78
C LEU A 62 0.69 4.64 6.10
N TYR A 63 1.44 4.81 7.19
CA TYR A 63 2.47 3.84 7.58
C TYR A 63 1.86 2.52 8.07
N GLY A 64 0.70 2.57 8.73
CA GLY A 64 -0.04 1.38 9.12
C GLY A 64 -0.45 0.54 7.90
N ILE A 65 -1.06 1.16 6.90
CA ILE A 65 -1.43 0.50 5.65
C ILE A 65 -0.20 -0.02 4.91
N ALA A 66 0.86 0.80 4.78
CA ALA A 66 2.11 0.37 4.15
C ALA A 66 2.74 -0.84 4.87
N THR A 67 2.66 -0.88 6.20
CA THR A 67 3.13 -2.02 7.00
C THR A 67 2.32 -3.29 6.71
N ILE A 68 1.00 -3.19 6.56
CA ILE A 68 0.16 -4.32 6.16
C ILE A 68 0.57 -4.85 4.78
N PHE A 69 0.83 -3.96 3.83
CA PHE A 69 1.34 -4.35 2.50
C PHE A 69 2.69 -5.06 2.59
N MET A 70 3.60 -4.57 3.42
CA MET A 70 4.90 -5.23 3.65
C MET A 70 4.74 -6.62 4.25
N ILE A 71 3.80 -6.82 5.18
CA ILE A 71 3.49 -8.13 5.75
C ILE A 71 2.95 -9.07 4.68
N ILE A 72 2.01 -8.62 3.86
CA ILE A 72 1.45 -9.42 2.77
C ILE A 72 2.55 -9.81 1.78
N ALA A 73 3.40 -8.86 1.38
CA ALA A 73 4.52 -9.12 0.50
C ALA A 73 5.49 -10.16 1.08
N TYR A 74 5.81 -10.03 2.38
CA TYR A 74 6.65 -11.00 3.09
C TYR A 74 6.02 -12.40 3.11
N ILE A 75 4.73 -12.51 3.41
CA ILE A 75 4.01 -13.80 3.41
C ILE A 75 4.08 -14.46 2.03
N ILE A 76 3.92 -13.69 0.95
CA ILE A 76 4.03 -14.20 -0.43
C ILE A 76 5.44 -14.73 -0.69
N VAL A 77 6.49 -13.99 -0.30
CA VAL A 77 7.88 -14.40 -0.45
C VAL A 77 8.18 -15.65 0.38
N ALA A 78 7.76 -15.69 1.65
CA ALA A 78 7.95 -16.83 2.55
C ALA A 78 7.24 -18.09 2.02
N ALA A 79 6.01 -17.98 1.56
CA ALA A 79 5.27 -19.07 0.93
C ALA A 79 5.97 -19.57 -0.33
N GLY A 80 6.50 -18.65 -1.15
CA GLY A 80 7.32 -18.98 -2.31
C GLY A 80 8.60 -19.71 -1.96
N ALA A 81 9.29 -19.29 -0.89
CA ALA A 81 10.51 -19.94 -0.37
C ALA A 81 10.24 -21.38 0.08
N VAL A 82 9.19 -21.58 0.89
CA VAL A 82 8.77 -22.91 1.36
C VAL A 82 8.42 -23.83 0.18
N LYS A 83 7.61 -23.34 -0.76
CA LYS A 83 7.25 -24.10 -1.97
C LYS A 83 8.46 -24.46 -2.82
N SER A 84 9.42 -23.54 -2.95
CA SER A 84 10.67 -23.77 -3.69
C SER A 84 11.53 -24.83 -3.00
N SER A 85 11.67 -24.77 -1.67
CA SER A 85 12.43 -25.73 -0.89
C SER A 85 11.84 -27.14 -0.98
N TYR A 86 10.53 -27.27 -0.83
CA TYR A 86 9.81 -28.54 -0.98
C TYR A 86 9.99 -29.16 -2.38
N LYS A 87 9.90 -28.33 -3.41
CA LYS A 87 10.13 -28.79 -4.80
C LYS A 87 11.55 -29.30 -5.02
N LEU A 88 12.54 -28.66 -4.41
CA LEU A 88 13.95 -29.06 -4.49
C LEU A 88 14.19 -30.41 -3.80
N GLU A 89 13.60 -30.62 -2.64
CA GLU A 89 13.68 -31.89 -1.91
C GLU A 89 13.09 -33.04 -2.72
N LEU A 90 11.90 -32.84 -3.29
CA LEU A 90 11.25 -33.83 -4.17
C LEU A 90 12.08 -34.17 -5.42
N LEU A 91 12.77 -33.19 -6.01
CA LEU A 91 13.66 -33.42 -7.16
C LEU A 91 14.90 -34.21 -6.73
N LYS A 92 15.44 -33.95 -5.54
CA LYS A 92 16.56 -34.67 -4.97
C LYS A 92 16.23 -36.14 -4.73
N GLU A 93 15.07 -36.42 -4.15
CA GLU A 93 14.60 -37.81 -3.90
C GLU A 93 14.42 -38.59 -5.22
N LYS A 94 13.97 -37.90 -6.28
CA LYS A 94 13.79 -38.50 -7.60
C LYS A 94 15.09 -38.61 -8.42
N GLY A 95 16.23 -38.26 -7.85
CA GLY A 95 17.52 -38.26 -8.56
C GLY A 95 17.60 -37.31 -9.76
N LYS A 96 16.72 -36.30 -9.85
CA LYS A 96 16.73 -35.33 -10.93
C LYS A 96 17.74 -34.21 -10.69
N HIS A 97 18.23 -33.63 -11.78
CA HIS A 97 19.13 -32.49 -11.70
C HIS A 97 18.49 -31.32 -10.93
N ILE A 98 19.26 -30.76 -10.02
CA ILE A 98 18.88 -29.56 -9.24
C ILE A 98 19.65 -28.38 -9.82
N ASN A 99 18.95 -27.39 -10.33
CA ASN A 99 19.56 -26.18 -10.86
C ASN A 99 20.48 -25.51 -9.83
N THR A 100 21.60 -25.04 -10.30
CA THR A 100 22.45 -24.11 -9.54
C THR A 100 21.82 -22.71 -9.51
N PHE A 101 22.32 -21.83 -8.66
CA PHE A 101 21.86 -20.43 -8.60
C PHE A 101 22.02 -19.73 -9.98
N ALA A 102 23.14 -19.97 -10.66
CA ALA A 102 23.40 -19.39 -11.97
C ALA A 102 22.42 -19.88 -13.05
N GLU A 103 22.06 -21.17 -13.01
CA GLU A 103 21.05 -21.75 -13.91
C GLU A 103 19.65 -21.17 -13.63
N ASP A 104 19.29 -20.97 -12.36
CA ASP A 104 18.02 -20.33 -12.00
C ASP A 104 17.96 -18.87 -12.48
N VAL A 105 19.04 -18.10 -12.34
CA VAL A 105 19.14 -16.74 -12.88
C VAL A 105 19.05 -16.76 -14.41
N LYS A 106 19.76 -17.67 -15.08
CA LYS A 106 19.68 -17.80 -16.54
C LYS A 106 18.26 -18.16 -17.01
N SER A 107 17.55 -19.02 -16.26
CA SER A 107 16.16 -19.38 -16.58
C SER A 107 15.20 -18.19 -16.44
N LEU A 108 15.47 -17.23 -15.55
CA LEU A 108 14.69 -16.00 -15.43
C LEU A 108 14.78 -15.14 -16.70
N PHE A 109 15.95 -15.12 -17.35
CA PHE A 109 16.15 -14.34 -18.58
C PHE A 109 15.76 -15.08 -19.87
N ASN A 110 15.52 -16.40 -19.80
CA ASN A 110 15.11 -17.22 -20.94
C ASN A 110 13.64 -17.70 -20.78
N GLU A 111 13.45 -18.79 -20.08
CA GLU A 111 12.15 -19.47 -19.97
C GLU A 111 11.11 -18.66 -19.16
N ASN A 112 11.56 -17.94 -18.14
CA ASN A 112 10.73 -17.16 -17.23
C ASN A 112 10.80 -15.64 -17.47
N LEU A 113 11.28 -15.21 -18.63
CA LEU A 113 11.41 -13.79 -18.98
C LEU A 113 10.08 -13.02 -18.82
N HIS A 114 8.96 -13.66 -19.19
CA HIS A 114 7.63 -13.10 -19.02
C HIS A 114 7.31 -12.75 -17.55
N LYS A 115 7.76 -13.55 -16.59
CA LYS A 115 7.57 -13.27 -15.17
C LYS A 115 8.40 -12.07 -14.72
N LEU A 116 9.67 -12.02 -15.17
CA LEU A 116 10.56 -10.91 -14.88
C LEU A 116 10.02 -9.59 -15.44
N LEU A 117 9.58 -9.59 -16.71
CA LEU A 117 9.02 -8.40 -17.35
C LEU A 117 7.70 -7.95 -16.72
N LEU A 118 6.86 -8.86 -16.25
CA LEU A 118 5.61 -8.52 -15.57
C LEU A 118 5.82 -8.04 -14.14
N THR A 119 6.90 -8.44 -13.48
CA THR A 119 7.16 -8.07 -12.09
C THR A 119 7.23 -6.55 -11.91
N LEU A 120 7.91 -5.85 -12.82
CA LEU A 120 8.09 -4.40 -12.73
C LEU A 120 6.75 -3.63 -12.87
N PRO A 121 5.94 -3.83 -13.92
CA PRO A 121 4.63 -3.17 -14.03
C PRO A 121 3.68 -3.54 -12.89
N VAL A 122 3.62 -4.82 -12.51
CA VAL A 122 2.73 -5.28 -11.42
C VAL A 122 3.14 -4.64 -10.09
N SER A 123 4.45 -4.59 -9.77
CA SER A 123 4.95 -3.90 -8.57
C SER A 123 4.61 -2.40 -8.62
N GLY A 124 4.76 -1.77 -9.79
CA GLY A 124 4.39 -0.37 -9.98
C GLY A 124 2.91 -0.12 -9.70
N VAL A 125 2.02 -0.94 -10.23
CA VAL A 125 0.57 -0.84 -9.97
C VAL A 125 0.26 -1.07 -8.48
N LEU A 126 0.88 -2.04 -7.83
CA LEU A 126 0.68 -2.30 -6.40
C LEU A 126 1.09 -1.11 -5.53
N ILE A 127 2.25 -0.51 -5.79
CA ILE A 127 2.82 0.55 -4.97
C ILE A 127 2.18 1.91 -5.30
N PHE A 128 2.02 2.25 -6.58
CA PHE A 128 1.60 3.59 -7.00
C PHE A 128 0.10 3.73 -7.27
N THR A 129 -0.64 2.63 -7.39
CA THR A 129 -2.08 2.67 -7.63
C THR A 129 -2.86 2.06 -6.48
N ILE A 130 -2.58 0.80 -6.12
CA ILE A 130 -3.41 0.07 -5.15
C ILE A 130 -3.18 0.59 -3.73
N LEU A 131 -1.94 0.83 -3.32
CA LEU A 131 -1.65 1.34 -1.97
C LEU A 131 -2.28 2.72 -1.73
N PRO A 132 -2.12 3.75 -2.61
CA PRO A 132 -2.81 5.02 -2.44
C PRO A 132 -4.34 4.90 -2.51
N LEU A 133 -4.87 4.00 -3.34
CA LEU A 133 -6.31 3.76 -3.43
C LEU A 133 -6.86 3.22 -2.11
N ILE A 134 -6.22 2.22 -1.51
CA ILE A 134 -6.62 1.69 -0.20
C ILE A 134 -6.51 2.76 0.88
N PHE A 135 -5.45 3.58 0.84
CA PHE A 135 -5.31 4.72 1.75
C PHE A 135 -6.49 5.70 1.62
N MET A 136 -6.85 6.09 0.40
CA MET A 136 -7.99 6.98 0.16
C MET A 136 -9.32 6.37 0.59
N ILE A 137 -9.53 5.07 0.33
CA ILE A 137 -10.73 4.35 0.80
C ILE A 137 -10.75 4.35 2.34
N SER A 138 -9.62 4.10 2.99
CA SER A 138 -9.53 4.12 4.46
C SER A 138 -9.86 5.48 5.04
N MET A 139 -9.43 6.57 4.38
CA MET A 139 -9.78 7.94 4.77
C MET A 139 -11.28 8.20 4.77
N ALA A 140 -12.05 7.56 3.88
CA ALA A 140 -13.51 7.71 3.84
C ALA A 140 -14.22 7.19 5.11
N PHE A 141 -13.55 6.36 5.90
CA PHE A 141 -14.04 5.84 7.18
C PHE A 141 -13.60 6.66 8.40
N THR A 142 -12.93 7.80 8.17
CA THR A 142 -12.44 8.68 9.24
C THR A 142 -13.18 10.03 9.21
N ASN A 143 -13.12 10.76 10.34
CA ASN A 143 -13.62 12.13 10.44
C ASN A 143 -12.58 13.16 10.00
N TYR A 144 -11.71 12.82 9.04
CA TYR A 144 -10.69 13.72 8.54
C TYR A 144 -11.27 15.09 8.16
N SER A 145 -10.71 16.12 8.75
CA SER A 145 -11.10 17.49 8.50
C SER A 145 -9.86 18.39 8.61
N LYS A 146 -9.83 19.46 7.84
CA LYS A 146 -8.79 20.47 7.91
C LYS A 146 -9.37 21.74 8.53
N VAL A 147 -8.92 22.09 9.73
CA VAL A 147 -9.37 23.29 10.44
C VAL A 147 -8.23 24.30 10.43
N ASN A 148 -8.51 25.53 10.01
CA ASN A 148 -7.55 26.65 9.99
C ASN A 148 -6.20 26.32 9.36
N ASN A 149 -6.20 25.54 8.28
CA ASN A 149 -5.03 25.08 7.55
C ASN A 149 -4.10 24.13 8.35
N HIS A 150 -4.47 23.71 9.55
CA HIS A 150 -3.76 22.72 10.35
C HIS A 150 -4.40 21.35 10.24
N LEU A 151 -3.55 20.31 10.21
CA LEU A 151 -4.01 18.93 10.31
C LEU A 151 -4.43 18.68 11.75
N VAL A 152 -5.69 18.35 11.95
CA VAL A 152 -6.22 17.94 13.25
C VAL A 152 -6.13 16.43 13.37
N LEU A 153 -5.95 15.92 14.57
CA LEU A 153 -6.12 14.50 14.85
C LEU A 153 -7.52 14.06 14.40
N PHE A 154 -7.60 12.89 13.80
CA PHE A 154 -8.86 12.31 13.36
C PHE A 154 -8.96 10.85 13.80
N ASP A 155 -10.20 10.38 13.92
CA ASP A 155 -10.54 9.04 14.40
C ASP A 155 -11.35 8.27 13.37
N TRP A 156 -11.47 6.97 13.62
CA TRP A 156 -12.35 6.12 12.83
C TRP A 156 -13.82 6.40 13.19
N VAL A 157 -14.62 6.77 12.19
CA VAL A 157 -16.08 6.98 12.34
C VAL A 157 -16.92 5.91 11.62
N GLY A 158 -16.26 4.93 11.04
CA GLY A 158 -16.94 3.85 10.34
C GLY A 158 -17.77 4.35 9.16
N LEU A 159 -19.07 4.04 9.13
CA LEU A 159 -19.96 4.36 8.01
C LEU A 159 -20.68 5.71 8.16
N GLU A 160 -20.32 6.56 9.13
CA GLU A 160 -21.04 7.81 9.38
C GLU A 160 -21.01 8.77 8.18
N ASN A 161 -19.85 8.88 7.51
CA ASN A 161 -19.72 9.69 6.30
C ASN A 161 -20.65 9.19 5.18
N PHE A 162 -20.82 7.87 5.05
CA PHE A 162 -21.70 7.28 4.05
C PHE A 162 -23.17 7.56 4.35
N LYS A 163 -23.59 7.59 5.62
CA LYS A 163 -24.96 7.98 5.99
C LYS A 163 -25.25 9.40 5.53
N GLN A 164 -24.32 10.34 5.72
CA GLN A 164 -24.46 11.73 5.27
C GLN A 164 -24.57 11.85 3.75
N ILE A 165 -23.88 11.00 3.00
CA ILE A 165 -23.95 10.97 1.52
C ILE A 165 -25.33 10.49 1.04
N PHE A 166 -25.93 9.51 1.74
CA PHE A 166 -27.25 8.96 1.38
C PHE A 166 -28.42 9.78 1.94
N ASP A 167 -28.15 10.74 2.82
CA ASP A 167 -29.18 11.66 3.30
C ASP A 167 -29.46 12.75 2.26
N SER A 168 -30.59 12.64 1.58
CA SER A 168 -31.02 13.57 0.53
C SER A 168 -31.27 15.00 1.05
N GLY A 169 -31.48 15.17 2.36
CA GLY A 169 -31.64 16.47 3.02
C GLY A 169 -30.30 17.17 3.30
N SER A 170 -29.20 16.45 3.27
CA SER A 170 -27.87 17.01 3.57
C SER A 170 -27.30 17.74 2.35
N MET A 171 -26.62 18.87 2.60
CA MET A 171 -25.87 19.60 1.56
C MET A 171 -24.75 18.72 0.97
N ILE A 172 -24.16 17.83 1.78
CA ILE A 172 -23.12 16.89 1.37
C ILE A 172 -23.68 15.88 0.39
N GLY A 173 -24.84 15.26 0.68
CA GLY A 173 -25.47 14.30 -0.19
C GLY A 173 -25.84 14.88 -1.56
N GLN A 174 -26.48 16.05 -1.58
CA GLN A 174 -26.84 16.74 -2.84
C GLN A 174 -25.61 17.05 -3.70
N SER A 175 -24.54 17.59 -3.10
CA SER A 175 -23.30 17.91 -3.79
C SER A 175 -22.60 16.64 -4.31
N PHE A 176 -22.56 15.60 -3.50
CA PHE A 176 -21.93 14.32 -3.85
C PHE A 176 -22.58 13.71 -5.10
N TRP A 177 -23.90 13.54 -5.09
CA TRP A 177 -24.60 12.88 -6.21
C TRP A 177 -24.49 13.66 -7.51
N SER A 178 -24.48 14.99 -7.43
CA SER A 178 -24.26 15.84 -8.61
C SER A 178 -22.87 15.63 -9.21
N VAL A 179 -21.81 15.69 -8.39
CA VAL A 179 -20.43 15.48 -8.83
C VAL A 179 -20.19 14.03 -9.29
N PHE A 180 -20.74 13.06 -8.58
CA PHE A 180 -20.62 11.64 -8.92
C PHE A 180 -21.25 11.32 -10.27
N GLY A 181 -22.46 11.82 -10.53
CA GLY A 181 -23.12 11.66 -11.83
C GLY A 181 -22.27 12.23 -12.96
N TRP A 182 -21.75 13.44 -12.78
CA TRP A 182 -20.84 14.06 -13.75
C TRP A 182 -19.55 13.26 -13.96
N THR A 183 -18.99 12.72 -12.90
CA THR A 183 -17.77 11.88 -12.96
C THR A 183 -18.01 10.61 -13.78
N ILE A 184 -19.17 9.95 -13.62
CA ILE A 184 -19.53 8.77 -14.43
C ILE A 184 -19.64 9.14 -15.90
N VAL A 185 -20.32 10.25 -16.23
CA VAL A 185 -20.43 10.72 -17.62
C VAL A 185 -19.03 10.92 -18.21
N TRP A 186 -18.15 11.63 -17.52
CA TRP A 186 -16.77 11.84 -17.96
C TRP A 186 -15.98 10.53 -18.12
N ALA A 187 -16.11 9.59 -17.18
CA ALA A 187 -15.41 8.31 -17.23
C ALA A 187 -15.83 7.50 -18.48
N VAL A 188 -17.13 7.46 -18.76
CA VAL A 188 -17.66 6.79 -19.96
C VAL A 188 -17.11 7.45 -21.24
N PHE A 189 -17.27 8.77 -21.38
CA PHE A 189 -16.79 9.48 -22.55
C PHE A 189 -15.27 9.34 -22.75
N ALA A 190 -14.47 9.54 -21.71
CA ALA A 190 -13.02 9.44 -21.79
C ALA A 190 -12.58 8.03 -22.19
N THR A 191 -13.19 6.98 -21.62
CA THR A 191 -12.83 5.61 -21.94
C THR A 191 -13.18 5.25 -23.37
N PHE A 192 -14.41 5.50 -23.81
CA PHE A 192 -14.85 5.18 -25.16
C PHE A 192 -14.12 5.99 -26.23
N LEU A 193 -13.91 7.30 -25.99
CA LEU A 193 -13.20 8.16 -26.94
C LEU A 193 -11.76 7.70 -27.14
N ASN A 194 -11.05 7.45 -26.04
CA ASN A 194 -9.66 6.95 -26.10
C ASN A 194 -9.57 5.58 -26.78
N TYR A 195 -10.53 4.69 -26.53
CA TYR A 195 -10.59 3.39 -27.16
C TYR A 195 -10.81 3.50 -28.67
N ILE A 196 -11.78 4.30 -29.11
CA ILE A 196 -12.06 4.51 -30.53
C ILE A 196 -10.87 5.17 -31.23
N LEU A 197 -10.29 6.22 -30.64
CA LEU A 197 -9.11 6.86 -31.19
C LEU A 197 -7.92 5.92 -31.28
N GLY A 198 -7.70 5.08 -30.24
CA GLY A 198 -6.65 4.08 -30.25
C GLY A 198 -6.81 3.07 -31.38
N ILE A 199 -8.03 2.59 -31.65
CA ILE A 199 -8.32 1.70 -32.79
C ILE A 199 -8.05 2.42 -34.12
N LEU A 200 -8.54 3.64 -34.28
CA LEU A 200 -8.32 4.40 -35.53
C LEU A 200 -6.82 4.59 -35.81
N VAL A 201 -6.05 4.96 -34.80
CA VAL A 201 -4.59 5.08 -34.96
C VAL A 201 -3.95 3.75 -35.29
N ALA A 202 -4.34 2.65 -34.63
CA ALA A 202 -3.81 1.31 -34.92
C ALA A 202 -4.15 0.79 -36.33
N LEU A 203 -5.25 1.26 -36.93
CA LEU A 203 -5.63 0.90 -38.30
C LEU A 203 -4.94 1.76 -39.36
N LEU A 204 -4.40 2.94 -38.98
CA LEU A 204 -3.71 3.87 -39.86
C LEU A 204 -2.20 3.62 -39.97
N ILE A 205 -1.63 2.83 -39.05
CA ILE A 205 -0.22 2.40 -39.03
C ILE A 205 -0.10 0.99 -39.59
#